data_ed16a20fb912745a5e2573401dfdd4ac
#
_entry.id   ed16a20fb912745a5e2573401dfdd4ac
#
_cell.length_a   1.000
_cell.length_b   1.000
_cell.length_c   1.000
_cell.angle_alpha   90.00
_cell.angle_beta   90.00
_cell.angle_gamma   90.00
#
_symmetry.space_group_name_H-M   'P 1'
#
loop_
_entity.id
_entity.type
_entity.pdbx_description
1 polymer ?
#
loop_
_entity_poly.entity_id
_entity_poly.type
_entity_poly.pdbx_seq_one_letter_code
_entity_poly.pdbx_strand_id
1 'polypeptide(L)'
;MPFMRILFFGLPAGVSAVVLRGLLADGRAVAGVVVPAASVPHLLPDPVPPIARLAPPAAAPLALALGDAPAGLLGCAWAAGLPVFAARALGHAGTLAALAAARADVACMACFTRRVPPALLALPPRGFLNLHPSLLPAYRGPQPLFWQLREGAPTGATVHYLDTGLDTGDIAAQTAVPLPDGLPGPEAEQRLALAGLALLRGVLDDLAAGVVRRRPQGPGSYQPTPADADFALSAGWPARRAYNFMRGTADWGKPYPIEVNGRTEWLAAADDFTEAELDRPSVRHGRHIAIRCSPGVLYARLLRR
;
A
#
# COMPACT_ATOMS: atom_id res chain seq x y z
N MET A 1 -5.82 -20.79 25.66
CA MET A 1 -6.88 -20.30 24.74
C MET A 1 -6.53 -20.75 23.34
N PRO A 2 -7.47 -21.26 22.52
CA PRO A 2 -7.17 -21.56 21.14
C PRO A 2 -6.67 -20.28 20.44
N PHE A 3 -5.58 -20.39 19.67
CA PHE A 3 -5.02 -19.27 18.93
C PHE A 3 -6.05 -18.74 17.93
N MET A 4 -6.28 -17.42 17.93
CA MET A 4 -7.14 -16.76 16.93
C MET A 4 -6.57 -16.96 15.53
N ARG A 5 -7.36 -17.59 14.64
CA ARG A 5 -6.95 -17.94 13.28
C ARG A 5 -7.19 -16.77 12.33
N ILE A 6 -6.18 -16.45 11.54
CA ILE A 6 -6.19 -15.30 10.62
C ILE A 6 -6.22 -15.79 9.17
N LEU A 7 -7.15 -15.30 8.36
CA LEU A 7 -7.08 -15.42 6.91
C LEU A 7 -6.48 -14.11 6.35
N PHE A 8 -5.35 -14.19 5.66
CA PHE A 8 -4.63 -13.01 5.19
C PHE A 8 -4.88 -12.74 3.71
N PHE A 9 -5.20 -11.50 3.36
CA PHE A 9 -5.43 -11.03 2.00
C PHE A 9 -4.36 -10.02 1.60
N GLY A 10 -3.71 -10.21 0.44
CA GLY A 10 -2.65 -9.30 0.01
C GLY A 10 -2.29 -9.41 -1.47
N LEU A 11 -1.39 -8.54 -1.91
CA LEU A 11 -0.71 -8.64 -3.22
C LEU A 11 0.59 -9.46 -3.09
N PRO A 12 1.09 -10.06 -4.18
CA PRO A 12 2.29 -10.92 -4.15
C PRO A 12 3.59 -10.25 -3.67
N ALA A 13 3.62 -8.92 -3.55
CA ALA A 13 4.83 -8.16 -3.22
C ALA A 13 4.56 -7.01 -2.23
N GLY A 14 5.62 -6.28 -1.86
CA GLY A 14 5.54 -5.02 -1.13
C GLY A 14 5.00 -5.13 0.30
N VAL A 15 4.14 -4.21 0.65
CA VAL A 15 3.53 -4.04 1.98
C VAL A 15 2.91 -5.32 2.54
N SER A 16 2.23 -6.11 1.67
CA SER A 16 1.60 -7.38 2.09
C SER A 16 2.61 -8.37 2.66
N ALA A 17 3.81 -8.47 2.05
CA ALA A 17 4.86 -9.37 2.51
C ALA A 17 5.44 -8.93 3.86
N VAL A 18 5.58 -7.63 4.09
CA VAL A 18 6.03 -7.06 5.38
C VAL A 18 5.06 -7.43 6.48
N VAL A 19 3.76 -7.24 6.24
CA VAL A 19 2.71 -7.52 7.23
C VAL A 19 2.61 -9.02 7.53
N LEU A 20 2.58 -9.89 6.51
CA LEU A 20 2.51 -11.33 6.71
C LEU A 20 3.73 -11.85 7.49
N ARG A 21 4.95 -11.44 7.12
CA ARG A 21 6.17 -11.83 7.87
C ARG A 21 6.10 -11.42 9.33
N GLY A 22 5.62 -10.20 9.60
CA GLY A 22 5.47 -9.74 10.98
C GLY A 22 4.49 -10.59 11.77
N LEU A 23 3.33 -10.93 11.20
CA LEU A 23 2.36 -11.82 11.85
C LEU A 23 2.92 -13.22 12.10
N LEU A 24 3.68 -13.78 11.15
CA LEU A 24 4.33 -15.09 11.30
C LEU A 24 5.44 -15.07 12.35
N ALA A 25 6.27 -14.03 12.35
CA ALA A 25 7.33 -13.85 13.34
C ALA A 25 6.79 -13.74 14.79
N ASP A 26 5.58 -13.21 14.95
CA ASP A 26 4.88 -13.15 16.23
C ASP A 26 4.20 -14.48 16.60
N GLY A 27 4.33 -15.52 15.80
CA GLY A 27 3.67 -16.82 16.05
C GLY A 27 2.15 -16.79 15.86
N ARG A 28 1.60 -15.81 15.13
CA ARG A 28 0.15 -15.72 14.87
C ARG A 28 -0.31 -16.90 14.00
N ALA A 29 -1.45 -17.46 14.32
CA ALA A 29 -2.03 -18.60 13.60
C ALA A 29 -2.64 -18.16 12.26
N VAL A 30 -1.82 -18.00 11.22
CA VAL A 30 -2.31 -17.71 9.87
C VAL A 30 -2.85 -18.99 9.24
N ALA A 31 -4.13 -19.00 8.86
CA ALA A 31 -4.83 -20.16 8.33
C ALA A 31 -4.69 -20.29 6.80
N GLY A 32 -4.26 -19.23 6.13
CA GLY A 32 -4.03 -19.20 4.69
C GLY A 32 -3.87 -17.78 4.16
N VAL A 33 -3.40 -17.70 2.92
CA VAL A 33 -3.18 -16.44 2.21
C VAL A 33 -4.02 -16.41 0.94
N VAL A 34 -4.66 -15.28 0.67
CA VAL A 34 -5.49 -15.05 -0.51
C VAL A 34 -4.91 -13.91 -1.34
N VAL A 35 -4.67 -14.15 -2.62
CA VAL A 35 -4.22 -13.13 -3.58
C VAL A 35 -5.23 -12.98 -4.71
N PRO A 36 -5.31 -11.82 -5.39
CA PRO A 36 -6.10 -11.70 -6.61
C PRO A 36 -5.52 -12.61 -7.71
N ALA A 37 -6.36 -13.37 -8.40
CA ALA A 37 -5.92 -14.23 -9.51
C ALA A 37 -5.18 -13.45 -10.60
N ALA A 38 -5.63 -12.21 -10.90
CA ALA A 38 -4.99 -11.34 -11.87
C ALA A 38 -3.55 -10.94 -11.52
N SER A 39 -3.14 -11.04 -10.25
CA SER A 39 -1.76 -10.73 -9.82
C SER A 39 -0.78 -11.89 -9.99
N VAL A 40 -1.27 -13.09 -10.34
CA VAL A 40 -0.50 -14.33 -10.48
C VAL A 40 -0.93 -15.18 -11.69
N PRO A 41 -1.12 -14.59 -12.88
CA PRO A 41 -1.71 -15.30 -14.02
C PRO A 41 -0.88 -16.52 -14.45
N HIS A 42 0.44 -16.45 -14.29
CA HIS A 42 1.38 -17.51 -14.65
C HIS A 42 1.34 -18.75 -13.70
N LEU A 43 0.63 -18.65 -12.57
CA LEU A 43 0.47 -19.75 -11.61
C LEU A 43 -0.91 -20.41 -11.68
N LEU A 44 -1.77 -19.96 -12.60
CA LEU A 44 -3.15 -20.40 -12.69
C LEU A 44 -3.33 -21.51 -13.73
N PRO A 45 -4.25 -22.47 -13.48
CA PRO A 45 -4.65 -23.42 -14.49
C PRO A 45 -5.52 -22.75 -15.58
N ASP A 46 -5.61 -23.37 -16.75
CA ASP A 46 -6.53 -22.99 -17.80
C ASP A 46 -7.58 -24.11 -17.99
N PRO A 47 -8.87 -23.83 -17.85
CA PRO A 47 -9.49 -22.56 -17.52
C PRO A 47 -9.31 -22.16 -16.04
N VAL A 48 -9.23 -20.84 -15.79
CA VAL A 48 -9.06 -20.30 -14.43
C VAL A 48 -10.35 -20.47 -13.60
N PRO A 49 -10.34 -21.25 -12.51
CA PRO A 49 -11.51 -21.45 -11.66
C PRO A 49 -11.82 -20.17 -10.84
N PRO A 50 -13.01 -20.09 -10.18
CA PRO A 50 -13.34 -18.98 -9.29
C PRO A 50 -12.34 -18.77 -8.18
N ILE A 51 -11.71 -19.85 -7.67
CA ILE A 51 -10.59 -19.88 -6.74
C ILE A 51 -9.68 -21.07 -7.10
N ALA A 52 -8.37 -20.85 -7.08
CA ALA A 52 -7.36 -21.89 -7.25
C ALA A 52 -6.47 -21.96 -6.01
N ARG A 53 -6.19 -23.17 -5.51
CA ARG A 53 -5.11 -23.37 -4.55
C ARG A 53 -3.79 -23.45 -5.31
N LEU A 54 -2.86 -22.57 -4.97
CA LEU A 54 -1.54 -22.51 -5.60
C LEU A 54 -0.57 -23.48 -4.90
N ALA A 55 0.16 -24.27 -5.68
CA ALA A 55 1.28 -25.04 -5.19
C ALA A 55 2.57 -24.19 -5.25
N PRO A 56 3.53 -24.39 -4.33
CA PRO A 56 4.87 -23.85 -4.51
C PRO A 56 5.46 -24.40 -5.83
N PRO A 57 6.25 -23.61 -6.56
CA PRO A 57 6.92 -24.10 -7.76
C PRO A 57 7.77 -25.31 -7.42
N ALA A 58 7.71 -26.37 -8.26
CA ALA A 58 8.54 -27.54 -8.09
C ALA A 58 10.01 -27.09 -8.14
N ALA A 59 10.74 -27.31 -7.02
CA ALA A 59 12.13 -26.95 -6.78
C ALA A 59 12.60 -25.69 -7.53
N ALA A 60 12.53 -24.54 -6.90
CA ALA A 60 13.26 -23.37 -7.41
C ALA A 60 14.75 -23.73 -7.43
N PRO A 61 15.44 -23.71 -8.60
CA PRO A 61 16.87 -23.92 -8.59
C PRO A 61 17.53 -22.84 -7.75
N LEU A 62 18.59 -23.17 -7.03
CA LEU A 62 19.62 -22.39 -6.33
C LEU A 62 19.50 -20.86 -6.19
N ALA A 63 18.66 -20.18 -6.95
CA ALA A 63 18.45 -18.74 -6.92
C ALA A 63 17.81 -18.22 -5.61
N LEU A 64 17.17 -19.08 -4.83
CA LEU A 64 16.67 -18.74 -3.47
C LEU A 64 17.77 -18.79 -2.40
N ALA A 65 18.95 -19.31 -2.72
CA ALA A 65 20.07 -19.44 -1.79
C ALA A 65 21.12 -18.32 -1.92
N LEU A 66 21.02 -17.43 -2.89
CA LEU A 66 22.06 -16.43 -3.20
C LEU A 66 21.59 -14.98 -3.19
N GLY A 67 20.57 -14.62 -2.43
CA GLY A 67 20.22 -13.22 -2.31
C GLY A 67 19.21 -12.96 -1.20
N ASP A 68 19.59 -12.07 -0.29
CA ASP A 68 18.78 -11.46 0.76
C ASP A 68 17.60 -10.61 0.21
N ALA A 69 17.09 -10.88 -0.97
CA ALA A 69 15.84 -10.31 -1.42
C ALA A 69 14.72 -10.86 -0.53
N PRO A 70 14.00 -10.03 0.23
CA PRO A 70 12.93 -10.51 1.07
C PRO A 70 11.92 -11.28 0.21
N ALA A 71 11.75 -12.56 0.48
CA ALA A 71 10.80 -13.40 -0.23
C ALA A 71 9.45 -12.66 -0.31
N GLY A 72 8.87 -12.52 -1.51
CA GLY A 72 7.56 -11.91 -1.69
C GLY A 72 6.49 -12.63 -0.86
N LEU A 73 5.26 -12.11 -0.86
CA LEU A 73 4.16 -12.68 -0.07
C LEU A 73 4.00 -14.19 -0.24
N LEU A 74 4.07 -14.68 -1.49
CA LEU A 74 3.91 -16.11 -1.79
C LEU A 74 5.04 -16.94 -1.20
N GLY A 75 6.29 -16.50 -1.36
CA GLY A 75 7.46 -17.18 -0.80
C GLY A 75 7.40 -17.28 0.72
N CYS A 76 6.99 -16.20 1.40
CA CYS A 76 6.78 -16.21 2.85
C CYS A 76 5.70 -17.20 3.27
N ALA A 77 4.57 -17.23 2.55
CA ALA A 77 3.47 -18.13 2.84
C ALA A 77 3.87 -19.61 2.66
N TRP A 78 4.51 -19.94 1.55
CA TRP A 78 4.96 -21.31 1.27
C TRP A 78 6.06 -21.78 2.23
N ALA A 79 7.02 -20.93 2.55
CA ALA A 79 8.06 -21.25 3.55
C ALA A 79 7.47 -21.55 4.93
N ALA A 80 6.34 -20.93 5.27
CA ALA A 80 5.58 -21.20 6.49
C ALA A 80 4.58 -22.37 6.36
N GLY A 81 4.55 -23.08 5.23
CA GLY A 81 3.63 -24.20 4.98
C GLY A 81 2.16 -23.79 4.83
N LEU A 82 1.88 -22.50 4.55
CA LEU A 82 0.53 -21.99 4.48
C LEU A 82 -0.11 -22.31 3.13
N PRO A 83 -1.42 -22.64 3.11
CA PRO A 83 -2.19 -22.69 1.86
C PRO A 83 -2.30 -21.30 1.26
N VAL A 84 -2.03 -21.21 -0.06
CA VAL A 84 -2.17 -19.98 -0.84
C VAL A 84 -3.29 -20.16 -1.85
N PHE A 85 -4.19 -19.18 -1.91
CA PHE A 85 -5.34 -19.19 -2.81
C PHE A 85 -5.28 -17.99 -3.75
N ALA A 86 -5.47 -18.22 -5.04
CA ALA A 86 -5.68 -17.18 -6.04
C ALA A 86 -7.19 -17.06 -6.33
N ALA A 87 -7.80 -15.94 -5.97
CA ALA A 87 -9.24 -15.72 -6.10
C ALA A 87 -9.57 -14.84 -7.31
N ARG A 88 -10.34 -15.38 -8.28
CA ARG A 88 -10.89 -14.66 -9.43
C ARG A 88 -12.27 -14.09 -9.13
N ALA A 89 -13.11 -14.83 -8.40
CA ALA A 89 -14.49 -14.46 -8.10
C ALA A 89 -14.79 -14.61 -6.60
N LEU A 90 -14.56 -13.55 -5.82
CA LEU A 90 -14.68 -13.56 -4.34
C LEU A 90 -16.08 -13.89 -3.84
N GLY A 91 -17.14 -13.55 -4.59
CA GLY A 91 -18.53 -13.85 -4.23
C GLY A 91 -19.05 -15.20 -4.71
N HIS A 92 -18.26 -15.99 -5.45
CA HIS A 92 -18.69 -17.28 -5.95
C HIS A 92 -18.81 -18.31 -4.81
N ALA A 93 -19.85 -19.15 -4.85
CA ALA A 93 -20.12 -20.12 -3.78
C ALA A 93 -18.93 -21.03 -3.48
N GLY A 94 -18.23 -21.54 -4.51
CA GLY A 94 -17.02 -22.33 -4.35
C GLY A 94 -15.86 -21.59 -3.67
N THR A 95 -15.72 -20.29 -3.93
CA THR A 95 -14.73 -19.44 -3.24
C THR A 95 -15.08 -19.29 -1.77
N LEU A 96 -16.34 -18.96 -1.47
CA LEU A 96 -16.83 -18.82 -0.09
C LEU A 96 -16.64 -20.11 0.70
N ALA A 97 -17.00 -21.27 0.11
CA ALA A 97 -16.83 -22.58 0.74
C ALA A 97 -15.36 -22.91 1.01
N ALA A 98 -14.46 -22.66 0.05
CA ALA A 98 -13.02 -22.91 0.21
C ALA A 98 -12.41 -22.03 1.32
N LEU A 99 -12.81 -20.75 1.40
CA LEU A 99 -12.29 -19.83 2.43
C LEU A 99 -12.93 -20.08 3.80
N ALA A 100 -14.21 -20.48 3.86
CA ALA A 100 -14.86 -20.89 5.10
C ALA A 100 -14.20 -22.13 5.72
N ALA A 101 -13.71 -23.07 4.90
CA ALA A 101 -12.98 -24.24 5.37
C ALA A 101 -11.68 -23.90 6.14
N ALA A 102 -11.12 -22.73 5.96
CA ALA A 102 -9.98 -22.23 6.74
C ALA A 102 -10.36 -21.97 8.22
N ARG A 103 -11.65 -21.85 8.55
CA ARG A 103 -12.16 -21.56 9.91
C ARG A 103 -11.42 -20.41 10.56
N ALA A 104 -11.26 -19.32 9.82
CA ALA A 104 -10.61 -18.12 10.34
C ALA A 104 -11.56 -17.35 11.27
N ASP A 105 -11.03 -16.88 12.40
CA ASP A 105 -11.76 -16.04 13.35
C ASP A 105 -11.83 -14.59 12.89
N VAL A 106 -10.80 -14.13 12.21
CA VAL A 106 -10.64 -12.78 11.66
C VAL A 106 -9.97 -12.85 10.30
N ALA A 107 -10.32 -11.95 9.40
CA ALA A 107 -9.54 -11.73 8.19
C ALA A 107 -8.74 -10.42 8.30
N CYS A 108 -7.50 -10.45 7.81
CA CYS A 108 -6.63 -9.28 7.74
C CYS A 108 -6.24 -9.00 6.29
N MET A 109 -6.27 -7.75 5.90
CA MET A 109 -5.94 -7.30 4.56
C MET A 109 -4.86 -6.25 4.58
N ALA A 110 -3.93 -6.34 3.62
CA ALA A 110 -2.96 -5.29 3.35
C ALA A 110 -2.70 -5.25 1.83
N CYS A 111 -2.99 -4.13 1.18
CA CYS A 111 -2.83 -3.97 -0.28
C CYS A 111 -3.56 -5.06 -1.10
N PHE A 112 -4.87 -5.10 -1.03
CA PHE A 112 -5.67 -6.01 -1.85
C PHE A 112 -6.56 -5.22 -2.80
N THR A 113 -6.44 -5.47 -4.11
CA THR A 113 -7.02 -4.62 -5.16
C THR A 113 -8.47 -4.96 -5.52
N ARG A 114 -9.14 -5.80 -4.76
CA ARG A 114 -10.51 -6.24 -5.05
C ARG A 114 -11.45 -5.89 -3.91
N ARG A 115 -12.63 -5.41 -4.27
CA ARG A 115 -13.71 -5.20 -3.30
C ARG A 115 -14.18 -6.53 -2.72
N VAL A 116 -14.31 -6.59 -1.40
CA VAL A 116 -14.79 -7.79 -0.68
C VAL A 116 -16.31 -7.79 -0.67
N PRO A 117 -16.97 -8.82 -1.21
CA PRO A 117 -18.44 -8.88 -1.24
C PRO A 117 -19.01 -9.17 0.16
N PRO A 118 -20.28 -8.76 0.43
CA PRO A 118 -20.93 -8.93 1.74
C PRO A 118 -20.88 -10.37 2.27
N ALA A 119 -21.09 -11.36 1.40
CA ALA A 119 -21.04 -12.76 1.79
C ALA A 119 -19.66 -13.21 2.30
N LEU A 120 -18.58 -12.64 1.78
CA LEU A 120 -17.22 -12.91 2.26
C LEU A 120 -16.90 -12.11 3.53
N LEU A 121 -17.38 -10.87 3.64
CA LEU A 121 -17.24 -10.05 4.86
C LEU A 121 -17.87 -10.72 6.08
N ALA A 122 -18.93 -11.49 5.87
CA ALA A 122 -19.66 -12.19 6.94
C ALA A 122 -19.02 -13.51 7.39
N LEU A 123 -18.00 -14.03 6.68
CA LEU A 123 -17.39 -15.33 7.03
C LEU A 123 -16.60 -15.29 8.34
N PRO A 124 -15.66 -14.35 8.59
CA PRO A 124 -14.92 -14.35 9.83
C PRO A 124 -15.75 -13.70 10.97
N PRO A 125 -16.02 -14.41 12.07
CA PRO A 125 -16.93 -13.92 13.12
C PRO A 125 -16.43 -12.67 13.84
N ARG A 126 -15.11 -12.40 13.81
CA ARG A 126 -14.52 -11.20 14.39
C ARG A 126 -14.31 -10.06 13.37
N GLY A 127 -14.80 -10.26 12.15
CA GLY A 127 -14.78 -9.27 11.09
C GLY A 127 -13.54 -9.31 10.21
N PHE A 128 -13.47 -8.32 9.35
CA PHE A 128 -12.44 -8.15 8.33
C PHE A 128 -11.69 -6.85 8.61
N LEU A 129 -10.40 -6.91 8.91
CA LEU A 129 -9.53 -5.77 9.17
C LEU A 129 -8.73 -5.41 7.91
N ASN A 130 -8.61 -4.13 7.61
CA ASN A 130 -7.72 -3.63 6.55
C ASN A 130 -6.69 -2.66 7.12
N LEU A 131 -5.44 -2.82 6.69
CA LEU A 131 -4.37 -1.86 6.93
C LEU A 131 -4.35 -0.86 5.78
N HIS A 132 -4.69 0.39 6.07
CA HIS A 132 -4.73 1.46 5.10
C HIS A 132 -3.66 2.51 5.40
N PRO A 133 -2.77 2.87 4.42
CA PRO A 133 -1.65 3.76 4.67
C PRO A 133 -2.04 5.24 4.56
N SER A 134 -3.06 5.66 5.32
CA SER A 134 -3.44 7.06 5.52
C SER A 134 -4.07 7.27 6.90
N LEU A 135 -4.31 8.53 7.25
CA LEU A 135 -5.11 8.92 8.40
C LEU A 135 -6.59 9.01 8.00
N LEU A 136 -7.30 7.85 7.95
CA LEU A 136 -8.73 7.84 7.67
C LEU A 136 -9.53 8.74 8.62
N PRO A 137 -10.55 9.46 8.16
CA PRO A 137 -11.29 9.29 6.91
C PRO A 137 -10.70 10.00 5.69
N ALA A 138 -9.53 10.61 5.79
CA ALA A 138 -8.85 11.23 4.64
C ALA A 138 -8.14 10.18 3.78
N TYR A 139 -8.09 10.43 2.46
CA TYR A 139 -7.37 9.59 1.49
C TYR A 139 -7.84 8.15 1.43
N ARG A 140 -9.17 7.90 1.46
CA ARG A 140 -9.76 6.63 1.05
C ARG A 140 -9.40 6.35 -0.40
N GLY A 141 -9.24 5.08 -0.78
CA GLY A 141 -8.94 4.69 -2.16
C GLY A 141 -7.59 3.99 -2.35
N PRO A 142 -7.22 3.69 -3.62
CA PRO A 142 -6.19 2.68 -3.90
C PRO A 142 -4.74 3.14 -3.69
N GLN A 143 -4.44 4.43 -3.76
CA GLN A 143 -3.05 4.97 -3.72
C GLN A 143 -2.91 6.16 -2.74
N PRO A 144 -3.19 5.98 -1.45
CA PRO A 144 -3.25 7.09 -0.52
C PRO A 144 -1.90 7.81 -0.32
N LEU A 145 -0.76 7.09 -0.33
CA LEU A 145 0.55 7.71 -0.18
C LEU A 145 0.86 8.70 -1.32
N PHE A 146 0.53 8.34 -2.57
CA PHE A 146 0.69 9.25 -3.71
C PHE A 146 -0.01 10.59 -3.46
N TRP A 147 -1.27 10.54 -3.06
CA TRP A 147 -2.08 11.75 -2.84
C TRP A 147 -1.62 12.56 -1.63
N GLN A 148 -1.24 11.89 -0.54
CA GLN A 148 -0.66 12.56 0.63
C GLN A 148 0.61 13.33 0.26
N LEU A 149 1.52 12.71 -0.51
CA LEU A 149 2.74 13.37 -1.00
C LEU A 149 2.40 14.51 -1.97
N ARG A 150 1.45 14.26 -2.91
CA ARG A 150 1.02 15.27 -3.88
C ARG A 150 0.41 16.49 -3.19
N GLU A 151 -0.31 16.32 -2.11
CA GLU A 151 -0.96 17.42 -1.36
C GLU A 151 -0.08 17.98 -0.24
N GLY A 152 1.06 17.35 0.06
CA GLY A 152 1.92 17.72 1.18
C GLY A 152 1.25 17.50 2.54
N ALA A 153 0.37 16.51 2.61
CA ALA A 153 -0.42 16.22 3.79
C ALA A 153 0.30 15.31 4.79
N PRO A 154 -0.12 15.30 6.06
CA PRO A 154 0.38 14.35 7.05
C PRO A 154 0.14 12.91 6.62
N THR A 155 1.15 12.05 6.82
CA THR A 155 1.08 10.62 6.54
C THR A 155 0.79 9.82 7.80
N GLY A 156 0.21 8.63 7.64
CA GLY A 156 -0.10 7.75 8.75
C GLY A 156 -0.61 6.38 8.31
N ALA A 157 -0.96 5.58 9.29
CA ALA A 157 -1.53 4.26 9.08
C ALA A 157 -2.80 4.09 9.90
N THR A 158 -3.78 3.42 9.33
CA THR A 158 -5.05 3.08 9.96
C THR A 158 -5.33 1.60 9.83
N VAL A 159 -5.70 0.93 10.90
CA VAL A 159 -6.39 -0.36 10.87
C VAL A 159 -7.87 -0.08 11.04
N HIS A 160 -8.67 -0.49 10.08
CA HIS A 160 -10.13 -0.32 10.12
C HIS A 160 -10.85 -1.61 9.75
N TYR A 161 -12.09 -1.73 10.18
CA TYR A 161 -12.97 -2.81 9.73
C TYR A 161 -13.42 -2.56 8.30
N LEU A 162 -13.51 -3.60 7.50
CA LEU A 162 -14.16 -3.48 6.19
C LEU A 162 -15.68 -3.51 6.35
N ASP A 163 -16.33 -2.68 5.56
CA ASP A 163 -17.78 -2.69 5.29
C ASP A 163 -18.03 -2.81 3.79
N THR A 164 -19.24 -2.52 3.34
CA THR A 164 -19.61 -2.56 1.92
C THR A 164 -19.13 -1.34 1.13
N GLY A 165 -18.65 -0.29 1.82
CA GLY A 165 -18.05 0.89 1.21
C GLY A 165 -16.59 0.67 0.82
N LEU A 166 -15.92 1.71 0.37
CA LEU A 166 -14.48 1.70 0.10
C LEU A 166 -13.77 2.50 1.19
N ASP A 167 -13.03 1.79 2.04
CA ASP A 167 -12.29 2.33 3.19
C ASP A 167 -13.17 3.16 4.16
N THR A 168 -14.47 2.83 4.29
CA THR A 168 -15.45 3.59 5.08
C THR A 168 -15.78 2.99 6.45
N GLY A 169 -15.38 1.75 6.70
CA GLY A 169 -15.70 1.05 7.94
C GLY A 169 -14.98 1.61 9.16
N ASP A 170 -15.47 1.26 10.34
CA ASP A 170 -15.02 1.79 11.63
C ASP A 170 -13.50 1.63 11.85
N ILE A 171 -12.86 2.68 12.36
CA ILE A 171 -11.45 2.67 12.73
C ILE A 171 -11.26 1.85 14.01
N ALA A 172 -10.37 0.84 13.96
CA ALA A 172 -9.94 0.08 15.11
C ALA A 172 -8.73 0.72 15.82
N ALA A 173 -7.73 1.18 15.04
CA ALA A 173 -6.55 1.88 15.53
C ALA A 173 -5.95 2.77 14.43
N GLN A 174 -5.24 3.83 14.83
CA GLN A 174 -4.67 4.80 13.90
C GLN A 174 -3.45 5.50 14.51
N THR A 175 -2.44 5.79 13.70
CA THR A 175 -1.27 6.58 14.13
C THR A 175 -0.73 7.46 13.00
N ALA A 176 -0.24 8.64 13.35
CA ALA A 176 0.54 9.46 12.43
C ALA A 176 1.95 8.86 12.26
N VAL A 177 2.47 8.93 11.05
CA VAL A 177 3.82 8.42 10.70
C VAL A 177 4.52 9.51 9.89
N PRO A 178 5.24 10.43 10.53
CA PRO A 178 6.00 11.45 9.82
C PRO A 178 7.08 10.80 8.93
N LEU A 179 7.14 11.21 7.67
CA LEU A 179 8.15 10.76 6.74
C LEU A 179 9.25 11.82 6.61
N PRO A 180 10.54 11.44 6.61
CA PRO A 180 11.63 12.36 6.31
C PRO A 180 11.54 12.91 4.90
N ASP A 181 12.11 14.10 4.68
CA ASP A 181 12.20 14.66 3.34
C ASP A 181 13.01 13.76 2.41
N GLY A 182 12.60 13.70 1.16
CA GLY A 182 13.25 12.95 0.12
C GLY A 182 13.18 11.43 0.23
N LEU A 183 12.37 10.89 1.13
CA LEU A 183 12.23 9.45 1.28
C LEU A 183 11.64 8.82 0.01
N PRO A 184 12.29 7.78 -0.57
CA PRO A 184 11.74 7.05 -1.72
C PRO A 184 10.42 6.37 -1.41
N GLY A 185 9.54 6.24 -2.41
CA GLY A 185 8.21 5.63 -2.27
C GLY A 185 8.22 4.25 -1.62
N PRO A 186 9.02 3.29 -2.10
CA PRO A 186 9.08 1.96 -1.48
C PRO A 186 9.50 1.96 0.00
N GLU A 187 10.41 2.87 0.39
CA GLU A 187 10.80 3.01 1.80
C GLU A 187 9.70 3.67 2.65
N ALA A 188 8.99 4.65 2.07
CA ALA A 188 7.83 5.27 2.70
C ALA A 188 6.70 4.25 2.93
N GLU A 189 6.37 3.44 1.92
CA GLU A 189 5.40 2.35 2.03
C GLU A 189 5.81 1.33 3.09
N GLN A 190 7.09 0.97 3.16
CA GLN A 190 7.60 0.05 4.18
C GLN A 190 7.44 0.62 5.59
N ARG A 191 7.72 1.90 5.81
CA ARG A 191 7.53 2.56 7.12
C ARG A 191 6.06 2.58 7.52
N LEU A 192 5.16 2.91 6.60
CA LEU A 192 3.73 2.87 6.83
C LEU A 192 3.23 1.45 7.11
N ALA A 193 3.75 0.45 6.39
CA ALA A 193 3.44 -0.96 6.63
C ALA A 193 3.86 -1.44 8.02
N LEU A 194 5.06 -1.07 8.47
CA LEU A 194 5.56 -1.44 9.80
C LEU A 194 4.74 -0.76 10.92
N ALA A 195 4.39 0.51 10.75
CA ALA A 195 3.52 1.20 11.69
C ALA A 195 2.12 0.59 11.73
N GLY A 196 1.56 0.27 10.56
CA GLY A 196 0.27 -0.42 10.44
C GLY A 196 0.30 -1.84 11.03
N LEU A 197 1.40 -2.59 10.87
CA LEU A 197 1.59 -3.89 11.51
C LEU A 197 1.59 -3.75 13.05
N ALA A 198 2.26 -2.73 13.60
CA ALA A 198 2.24 -2.49 15.05
C ALA A 198 0.81 -2.23 15.56
N LEU A 199 0.02 -1.43 14.84
CA LEU A 199 -1.40 -1.22 15.14
C LEU A 199 -2.20 -2.51 15.04
N LEU A 200 -2.00 -3.29 13.96
CA LEU A 200 -2.71 -4.54 13.73
C LEU A 200 -2.45 -5.56 14.84
N ARG A 201 -1.21 -5.64 15.35
CA ARG A 201 -0.85 -6.46 16.51
C ARG A 201 -1.72 -6.12 17.72
N GLY A 202 -1.80 -4.84 18.07
CA GLY A 202 -2.61 -4.38 19.21
C GLY A 202 -4.11 -4.68 19.01
N VAL A 203 -4.63 -4.47 17.81
CA VAL A 203 -6.04 -4.79 17.48
C VAL A 203 -6.30 -6.30 17.59
N LEU A 204 -5.38 -7.14 17.12
CA LEU A 204 -5.51 -8.60 17.24
C LEU A 204 -5.43 -9.07 18.70
N ASP A 205 -4.58 -8.45 19.54
CA ASP A 205 -4.50 -8.75 20.97
C ASP A 205 -5.79 -8.33 21.70
N ASP A 206 -6.32 -7.14 21.41
CA ASP A 206 -7.61 -6.68 21.91
C ASP A 206 -8.73 -7.67 21.55
N LEU A 207 -8.81 -8.07 20.27
CA LEU A 207 -9.79 -9.04 19.81
C LEU A 207 -9.64 -10.40 20.49
N ALA A 208 -8.41 -10.88 20.72
CA ALA A 208 -8.16 -12.13 21.43
C ALA A 208 -8.62 -12.05 22.89
N ALA A 209 -8.50 -10.88 23.52
CA ALA A 209 -8.99 -10.58 24.86
C ALA A 209 -10.51 -10.30 24.92
N GLY A 210 -11.22 -10.34 23.78
CA GLY A 210 -12.65 -10.03 23.71
C GLY A 210 -12.98 -8.53 23.66
N VAL A 211 -11.96 -7.67 23.50
CA VAL A 211 -12.13 -6.22 23.38
C VAL A 211 -12.31 -5.84 21.92
N VAL A 212 -13.40 -5.19 21.59
CA VAL A 212 -13.70 -4.71 20.24
C VAL A 212 -13.72 -3.18 20.24
N ARG A 213 -12.72 -2.56 19.63
CA ARG A 213 -12.65 -1.10 19.47
C ARG A 213 -13.18 -0.73 18.08
N ARG A 214 -14.19 0.14 18.05
CA ARG A 214 -14.78 0.65 16.81
C ARG A 214 -15.07 2.14 16.99
N ARG A 215 -14.45 2.96 16.16
CA ARG A 215 -14.73 4.40 16.07
C ARG A 215 -15.28 4.69 14.68
N PRO A 216 -16.56 5.06 14.55
CA PRO A 216 -17.16 5.39 13.27
C PRO A 216 -16.36 6.49 12.56
N GLN A 217 -16.25 6.36 11.24
CA GLN A 217 -15.66 7.41 10.41
C GLN A 217 -16.71 8.48 10.11
N GLY A 218 -16.29 9.76 10.21
CA GLY A 218 -17.05 10.89 9.70
C GLY A 218 -16.89 11.09 8.19
N PRO A 219 -17.33 12.26 7.67
CA PRO A 219 -17.03 12.68 6.30
C PRO A 219 -15.53 12.62 6.04
N GLY A 220 -15.15 12.21 4.83
CA GLY A 220 -13.75 12.06 4.43
C GLY A 220 -13.54 12.26 2.94
N SER A 221 -12.31 12.14 2.47
CA SER A 221 -11.97 12.24 1.06
C SER A 221 -11.78 10.86 0.44
N TYR A 222 -12.10 10.75 -0.84
CA TYR A 222 -11.79 9.61 -1.69
C TYR A 222 -10.86 10.07 -2.81
N GLN A 223 -9.81 9.29 -3.05
CA GLN A 223 -8.84 9.58 -4.11
C GLN A 223 -8.77 8.40 -5.08
N PRO A 224 -8.92 8.64 -6.40
CA PRO A 224 -8.85 7.59 -7.41
C PRO A 224 -7.42 7.08 -7.63
N THR A 225 -7.28 6.11 -8.51
CA THR A 225 -5.96 5.74 -9.05
C THR A 225 -5.39 6.94 -9.80
N PRO A 226 -4.13 7.36 -9.50
CA PRO A 226 -3.50 8.49 -10.18
C PRO A 226 -3.39 8.29 -11.69
N ALA A 227 -3.67 9.35 -12.44
CA ALA A 227 -3.46 9.44 -13.89
C ALA A 227 -2.16 10.16 -14.20
N ASP A 228 -1.69 10.11 -15.45
CA ASP A 228 -0.45 10.79 -15.87
C ASP A 228 -0.48 12.31 -15.58
N ALA A 229 -1.64 12.94 -15.72
CA ALA A 229 -1.82 14.36 -15.39
C ALA A 229 -1.57 14.69 -13.91
N ASP A 230 -1.73 13.71 -13.01
CA ASP A 230 -1.54 13.92 -11.59
C ASP A 230 -0.06 14.05 -11.19
N PHE A 231 0.87 13.75 -12.10
CA PHE A 231 2.30 13.98 -11.90
C PHE A 231 2.72 15.44 -12.17
N ALA A 232 1.81 16.29 -12.66
CA ALA A 232 2.09 17.71 -12.88
C ALA A 232 2.38 18.43 -11.55
N LEU A 233 3.47 19.19 -11.55
CA LEU A 233 3.87 20.05 -10.45
C LEU A 233 3.33 21.48 -10.67
N SER A 234 3.29 22.25 -9.59
CA SER A 234 3.01 23.67 -9.64
C SER A 234 4.15 24.47 -9.00
N ALA A 235 4.62 25.52 -9.64
CA ALA A 235 5.56 26.46 -9.06
C ALA A 235 4.96 27.22 -7.85
N GLY A 236 3.65 27.20 -7.68
CA GLY A 236 2.96 27.69 -6.49
C GLY A 236 3.04 26.76 -5.28
N TRP A 237 3.56 25.55 -5.42
CA TRP A 237 3.80 24.67 -4.27
C TRP A 237 5.09 25.08 -3.54
N PRO A 238 5.18 24.81 -2.21
CA PRO A 238 6.47 24.83 -1.53
C PRO A 238 7.48 23.88 -2.21
N ALA A 239 8.73 24.31 -2.33
CA ALA A 239 9.78 23.52 -2.96
C ALA A 239 9.95 22.14 -2.27
N ARG A 240 9.86 22.11 -0.93
CA ARG A 240 9.89 20.90 -0.12
C ARG A 240 8.79 19.90 -0.54
N ARG A 241 7.55 20.39 -0.80
CA ARG A 241 6.45 19.54 -1.27
C ARG A 241 6.73 18.95 -2.63
N ALA A 242 7.17 19.77 -3.58
CA ALA A 242 7.51 19.31 -4.94
C ALA A 242 8.66 18.28 -4.90
N TYR A 243 9.69 18.54 -4.11
CA TYR A 243 10.80 17.63 -3.88
C TYR A 243 10.32 16.28 -3.30
N ASN A 244 9.57 16.31 -2.21
CA ASN A 244 9.06 15.10 -1.56
C ASN A 244 8.13 14.28 -2.46
N PHE A 245 7.27 14.94 -3.22
CA PHE A 245 6.41 14.27 -4.19
C PHE A 245 7.21 13.58 -5.28
N MET A 246 8.17 14.27 -5.90
CA MET A 246 9.03 13.67 -6.93
C MET A 246 9.87 12.52 -6.39
N ARG A 247 10.43 12.65 -5.18
CA ARG A 247 11.23 11.60 -4.54
C ARG A 247 10.39 10.38 -4.18
N GLY A 248 9.21 10.62 -3.62
CA GLY A 248 8.30 9.56 -3.15
C GLY A 248 7.52 8.85 -4.26
N THR A 249 7.55 9.38 -5.50
CA THR A 249 6.88 8.76 -6.65
C THR A 249 7.84 8.42 -7.80
N ALA A 250 9.15 8.50 -7.57
CA ALA A 250 10.18 8.27 -8.60
C ALA A 250 10.14 6.85 -9.20
N ASP A 251 9.76 5.84 -8.41
CA ASP A 251 9.62 4.44 -8.81
C ASP A 251 8.47 4.20 -9.80
N TRP A 252 7.54 5.15 -9.97
CA TRP A 252 6.50 5.09 -10.99
C TRP A 252 7.03 5.32 -12.41
N GLY A 253 8.27 5.83 -12.55
CA GLY A 253 8.93 6.06 -13.84
C GLY A 253 8.25 7.11 -14.71
N LYS A 254 7.45 8.01 -14.11
CA LYS A 254 6.74 9.07 -14.82
C LYS A 254 7.52 10.38 -14.80
N PRO A 255 7.48 11.17 -15.90
CA PRO A 255 8.02 12.52 -15.90
C PRO A 255 7.09 13.48 -15.15
N TYR A 256 7.67 14.59 -14.66
CA TYR A 256 6.96 15.62 -13.92
C TYR A 256 6.91 16.91 -14.73
N PRO A 257 5.79 17.21 -15.40
CA PRO A 257 5.63 18.50 -16.09
C PRO A 257 5.40 19.63 -15.07
N ILE A 258 6.01 20.78 -15.35
CA ILE A 258 5.83 22.01 -14.59
C ILE A 258 5.83 23.22 -15.52
N GLU A 259 4.88 24.14 -15.32
CA GLU A 259 4.83 25.38 -16.08
C GLU A 259 5.75 26.44 -15.45
N VAL A 260 6.71 26.95 -16.23
CA VAL A 260 7.65 27.99 -15.81
C VAL A 260 7.80 28.98 -16.96
N ASN A 261 7.53 30.28 -16.72
CA ASN A 261 7.63 31.34 -17.75
C ASN A 261 6.81 31.05 -19.03
N GLY A 262 5.61 30.49 -18.88
CA GLY A 262 4.75 30.15 -20.01
C GLY A 262 5.27 29.00 -20.89
N ARG A 263 6.17 28.17 -20.33
CA ARG A 263 6.68 26.97 -21.00
C ARG A 263 6.59 25.77 -20.06
N THR A 264 6.20 24.63 -20.62
CA THR A 264 6.25 23.36 -19.90
C THR A 264 7.68 22.81 -19.88
N GLU A 265 8.24 22.72 -18.69
CA GLU A 265 9.48 21.97 -18.44
C GLU A 265 9.14 20.57 -17.97
N TRP A 266 9.86 19.55 -18.48
CA TRP A 266 9.68 18.16 -18.13
C TRP A 266 10.83 17.70 -17.25
N LEU A 267 10.54 17.42 -15.99
CA LEU A 267 11.53 16.99 -15.02
C LEU A 267 11.60 15.47 -14.93
N ALA A 268 12.81 14.93 -14.83
CA ALA A 268 13.06 13.50 -14.67
C ALA A 268 13.22 13.11 -13.19
N ALA A 269 13.84 13.97 -12.40
CA ALA A 269 14.12 13.71 -10.98
C ALA A 269 14.35 15.01 -10.22
N ALA A 270 14.04 15.02 -8.93
CA ALA A 270 14.44 16.05 -8.00
C ALA A 270 15.80 15.70 -7.38
N ASP A 271 16.69 16.69 -7.32
CA ASP A 271 18.02 16.55 -6.71
C ASP A 271 18.02 17.08 -5.29
N ASP A 272 17.42 18.28 -5.06
CA ASP A 272 17.40 18.97 -3.75
C ASP A 272 16.32 20.04 -3.71
N PHE A 273 16.15 20.67 -2.55
CA PHE A 273 15.35 21.87 -2.35
C PHE A 273 15.99 22.79 -1.32
N THR A 274 15.62 24.07 -1.34
CA THR A 274 15.98 25.04 -0.30
C THR A 274 14.81 25.97 -0.02
N GLU A 275 14.80 26.57 1.17
CA GLU A 275 13.85 27.61 1.53
C GLU A 275 14.31 29.03 1.09
N ALA A 276 15.55 29.12 0.54
CA ALA A 276 16.08 30.37 -0.01
C ALA A 276 15.23 30.88 -1.19
N GLU A 277 15.26 32.17 -1.44
CA GLU A 277 14.59 32.79 -2.59
C GLU A 277 15.45 32.71 -3.85
N LEU A 278 14.79 32.69 -5.00
CA LEU A 278 15.41 32.78 -6.31
C LEU A 278 14.81 33.99 -7.03
N ASP A 279 15.63 34.97 -7.42
CA ASP A 279 15.18 36.22 -8.07
C ASP A 279 14.51 35.99 -9.42
N ARG A 280 14.83 34.88 -10.09
CA ARG A 280 14.30 34.50 -11.40
C ARG A 280 13.36 33.30 -11.26
N PRO A 281 12.33 33.19 -12.12
CA PRO A 281 11.43 32.03 -12.11
C PRO A 281 12.15 30.69 -12.30
N SER A 282 13.25 30.67 -13.07
CA SER A 282 14.15 29.51 -13.16
C SER A 282 15.55 29.88 -13.64
N VAL A 283 16.52 29.05 -13.29
CA VAL A 283 17.92 29.11 -13.79
C VAL A 283 18.31 27.72 -14.27
N ARG A 284 18.82 27.62 -15.50
CA ARG A 284 19.22 26.36 -16.13
C ARG A 284 20.74 26.28 -16.30
N HIS A 285 21.30 25.12 -15.91
CA HIS A 285 22.68 24.74 -16.17
C HIS A 285 22.73 23.35 -16.80
N GLY A 286 22.84 23.30 -18.13
CA GLY A 286 22.81 22.06 -18.88
C GLY A 286 21.48 21.29 -18.64
N ARG A 287 21.58 20.16 -17.96
CA ARG A 287 20.41 19.33 -17.61
C ARG A 287 19.83 19.64 -16.24
N HIS A 288 20.48 20.45 -15.44
CA HIS A 288 19.98 20.87 -14.13
C HIS A 288 19.20 22.17 -14.27
N ILE A 289 18.13 22.28 -13.50
CA ILE A 289 17.29 23.46 -13.44
C ILE A 289 16.96 23.76 -11.98
N ALA A 290 17.13 25.02 -11.58
CA ALA A 290 16.58 25.57 -10.35
C ALA A 290 15.28 26.27 -10.67
N ILE A 291 14.20 25.96 -9.98
CA ILE A 291 12.86 26.51 -10.20
C ILE A 291 12.40 27.18 -8.92
N ARG A 292 12.02 28.48 -9.03
CA ARG A 292 11.40 29.21 -7.92
C ARG A 292 10.02 28.59 -7.63
N CYS A 293 9.86 28.18 -6.41
CA CYS A 293 8.62 27.68 -5.83
C CYS A 293 8.05 28.71 -4.83
N SER A 294 6.93 28.40 -4.18
CA SER A 294 6.32 29.32 -3.21
C SER A 294 5.93 28.60 -1.91
N PRO A 295 6.84 28.62 -0.89
CA PRO A 295 8.19 29.19 -0.86
C PRO A 295 9.27 28.24 -1.40
N GLY A 296 10.46 28.81 -1.62
CA GLY A 296 11.73 28.10 -1.82
C GLY A 296 12.10 27.81 -3.27
N VAL A 297 13.15 27.03 -3.47
CA VAL A 297 13.71 26.64 -4.77
C VAL A 297 13.80 25.12 -4.87
N LEU A 298 13.25 24.56 -5.94
CA LEU A 298 13.41 23.16 -6.32
C LEU A 298 14.59 23.02 -7.28
N TYR A 299 15.53 22.13 -6.97
CA TYR A 299 16.61 21.71 -7.87
C TYR A 299 16.24 20.36 -8.50
N ALA A 300 16.26 20.30 -9.82
CA ALA A 300 15.80 19.14 -10.55
C ALA A 300 16.58 18.88 -11.83
N ARG A 301 16.45 17.69 -12.38
CA ARG A 301 17.00 17.30 -13.68
C ARG A 301 15.91 17.24 -14.72
N LEU A 302 16.21 17.85 -15.88
CA LEU A 302 15.35 17.80 -17.06
C LEU A 302 15.35 16.42 -17.70
N LEU A 303 14.19 16.01 -18.20
CA LEU A 303 14.05 14.81 -19.02
C LEU A 303 14.90 14.94 -20.28
N ARG A 304 15.53 13.86 -20.71
CA ARG A 304 16.19 13.81 -22.05
C ARG A 304 15.07 13.83 -23.11
N ARG A 305 15.16 14.81 -24.00
CA ARG A 305 14.40 14.80 -25.25
C ARG A 305 15.07 13.86 -26.24
#